data_15bb36d337db7916d2e26c1369df611f
#
_entry.id   15bb36d337db7916d2e26c1369df611f
#
_cell.length_a   1.000
_cell.length_b   1.000
_cell.length_c   1.000
_cell.angle_alpha   90.00
_cell.angle_beta   90.00
_cell.angle_gamma   90.00
#
_symmetry.space_group_name_H-M   'P 1'
#
loop_
_entity.id
_entity.type
_entity.pdbx_description
1 polymer ?
#
loop_
_entity_poly.entity_id
_entity_poly.type
_entity_poly.pdbx_seq_one_letter_code
_entity_poly.pdbx_strand_id
1 'polypeptide(L)'
;KVSGSDVRLCYRDIISAEHFAHLINIRTTALKTLVTRQSFKVFTEPLKKDPRFFVCGRGMIVNLEHAADFRDGAFCMTDGSSVYVSQELLKPARQAFMEFLLQRERIK
;
A
#
# COMPACT_ATOMS: atom_id res chain seq x y z
N LYS A 1 -12.39 -7.54 -6.67
CA LYS A 1 -12.44 -8.23 -7.95
C LYS A 1 -11.43 -7.64 -8.92
N VAL A 2 -10.67 -8.48 -9.53
CA VAL A 2 -9.59 -8.06 -10.40
C VAL A 2 -10.00 -8.25 -11.86
N SER A 3 -9.45 -7.39 -12.72
CA SER A 3 -9.79 -7.36 -14.12
C SER A 3 -9.71 -8.74 -14.78
N GLY A 4 -10.76 -9.10 -15.47
CA GLY A 4 -10.80 -10.29 -16.31
C GLY A 4 -11.09 -11.60 -15.62
N SER A 5 -11.07 -11.67 -14.29
CA SER A 5 -11.36 -12.90 -13.60
C SER A 5 -11.45 -12.66 -12.11
N ASP A 6 -11.99 -13.63 -11.40
CA ASP A 6 -12.05 -13.57 -9.95
C ASP A 6 -10.73 -14.10 -9.42
N VAL A 7 -9.98 -13.23 -8.77
CA VAL A 7 -8.70 -13.60 -8.19
C VAL A 7 -8.78 -13.38 -6.68
N ARG A 8 -8.41 -14.38 -5.92
CA ARG A 8 -8.29 -14.24 -4.49
C ARG A 8 -6.96 -13.63 -4.16
N LEU A 9 -6.99 -12.53 -3.42
CA LEU A 9 -5.79 -11.80 -3.09
C LEU A 9 -5.80 -11.56 -1.59
N CYS A 10 -4.81 -12.10 -0.90
CA CYS A 10 -4.65 -11.85 0.52
C CYS A 10 -4.03 -10.49 0.72
N TYR A 11 -4.43 -9.79 1.78
CA TYR A 11 -3.87 -8.48 2.07
C TYR A 11 -2.35 -8.54 2.18
N ARG A 12 -1.81 -9.59 2.78
CA ARG A 12 -0.38 -9.70 2.96
C ARG A 12 0.38 -9.80 1.63
N ASP A 13 -0.33 -10.13 0.55
CA ASP A 13 0.30 -10.24 -0.76
C ASP A 13 0.31 -8.93 -1.53
N ILE A 14 -0.35 -7.91 -1.01
CA ILE A 14 -0.37 -6.60 -1.65
C ILE A 14 0.80 -5.78 -1.13
N ILE A 15 1.65 -5.32 -2.05
CA ILE A 15 2.77 -4.45 -1.69
C ILE A 15 2.31 -3.00 -1.72
N SER A 16 1.68 -2.60 -2.80
CA SER A 16 1.16 -1.24 -2.96
C SER A 16 0.14 -1.24 -4.08
N ALA A 17 -0.62 -0.15 -4.18
CA ALA A 17 -1.56 0.00 -5.27
C ALA A 17 -1.62 1.45 -5.69
N GLU A 18 -1.81 1.67 -6.98
CA GLU A 18 -1.81 3.00 -7.56
C GLU A 18 -3.00 3.15 -8.50
N HIS A 19 -3.71 4.26 -8.35
CA HIS A 19 -4.80 4.59 -9.26
C HIS A 19 -4.24 5.44 -10.40
N PHE A 20 -4.37 4.93 -11.61
CA PHE A 20 -3.87 5.64 -12.78
C PHE A 20 -4.74 5.29 -13.98
N ALA A 21 -5.16 6.30 -14.74
CA ALA A 21 -5.94 6.10 -15.96
C ALA A 21 -7.19 5.25 -15.72
N HIS A 22 -7.91 5.56 -14.64
CA HIS A 22 -9.17 4.91 -14.26
C HIS A 22 -9.01 3.44 -13.85
N LEU A 23 -7.79 3.01 -13.64
CA LEU A 23 -7.50 1.63 -13.21
C LEU A 23 -6.73 1.66 -11.90
N ILE A 24 -6.90 0.60 -11.12
CA ILE A 24 -6.08 0.38 -9.94
C ILE A 24 -5.04 -0.67 -10.31
N ASN A 25 -3.78 -0.30 -10.20
CA ASN A 25 -2.67 -1.21 -10.47
C ASN A 25 -2.12 -1.69 -9.13
N ILE A 26 -2.22 -2.99 -8.87
CA ILE A 26 -1.85 -3.58 -7.59
C ILE A 26 -0.55 -4.37 -7.75
N ARG A 27 0.49 -3.94 -7.05
CA ARG A 27 1.75 -4.67 -7.03
C ARG A 27 1.65 -5.76 -5.97
N THR A 28 2.03 -6.96 -6.34
CA THR A 28 1.92 -8.10 -5.43
C THR A 28 3.26 -8.76 -5.19
N THR A 29 3.30 -9.59 -4.14
CA THR A 29 4.51 -10.33 -3.80
C THR A 29 4.88 -11.38 -4.85
N ALA A 30 3.96 -11.71 -5.74
CA ALA A 30 4.22 -12.67 -6.80
C ALA A 30 4.91 -12.02 -8.01
N LEU A 31 5.39 -10.80 -7.85
CA LEU A 31 6.05 -10.04 -8.91
C LEU A 31 5.13 -9.78 -10.09
N LYS A 32 3.84 -9.80 -9.84
CA LYS A 32 2.83 -9.49 -10.84
C LYS A 32 2.11 -8.22 -10.46
N THR A 33 1.69 -7.48 -11.46
CA THR A 33 0.82 -6.34 -11.25
C THR A 33 -0.56 -6.76 -11.70
N LEU A 34 -1.50 -6.70 -10.77
CA LEU A 34 -2.89 -6.98 -11.06
C LEU A 34 -3.62 -5.67 -11.30
N VAL A 35 -4.64 -5.71 -12.15
CA VAL A 35 -5.36 -4.52 -12.52
C VAL A 35 -6.85 -4.71 -12.26
N THR A 36 -7.47 -3.70 -11.65
CA THR A 36 -8.90 -3.73 -11.44
C THR A 36 -9.49 -2.36 -11.78
N ARG A 37 -10.73 -2.38 -12.26
CA ARG A 37 -11.41 -1.14 -12.63
C ARG A 37 -12.39 -0.77 -11.53
N GLN A 38 -12.00 0.17 -10.72
CA GLN A 38 -12.88 0.72 -9.69
C GLN A 38 -12.25 2.01 -9.17
N SER A 39 -13.04 2.81 -8.45
CA SER A 39 -12.51 4.04 -7.90
C SER A 39 -11.55 3.72 -6.78
N PHE A 40 -10.60 4.64 -6.57
CA PHE A 40 -9.63 4.46 -5.49
C PHE A 40 -10.32 4.42 -4.13
N LYS A 41 -11.36 5.24 -3.99
CA LYS A 41 -12.12 5.28 -2.73
C LYS A 41 -12.74 3.92 -2.41
N VAL A 42 -13.39 3.32 -3.39
CA VAL A 42 -14.01 2.01 -3.20
C VAL A 42 -12.96 0.95 -2.91
N PHE A 43 -11.87 0.99 -3.66
CA PHE A 43 -10.80 0.00 -3.48
C PHE A 43 -10.18 0.07 -2.09
N THR A 44 -9.93 1.28 -1.59
CA THR A 44 -9.22 1.44 -0.32
C THR A 44 -10.11 1.33 0.91
N GLU A 45 -11.42 1.41 0.73
CA GLU A 45 -12.33 1.43 1.88
C GLU A 45 -12.08 0.26 2.85
N PRO A 46 -12.06 -1.00 2.39
CA PRO A 46 -11.78 -2.10 3.32
C PRO A 46 -10.34 -2.11 3.80
N LEU A 47 -9.39 -1.63 2.99
CA LEU A 47 -7.99 -1.64 3.38
C LEU A 47 -7.71 -0.65 4.49
N LYS A 48 -8.43 0.47 4.52
CA LYS A 48 -8.20 1.48 5.55
C LYS A 48 -8.49 0.98 6.96
N LYS A 49 -9.26 -0.08 7.06
CA LYS A 49 -9.59 -0.67 8.36
C LYS A 49 -8.48 -1.56 8.88
N ASP A 50 -7.51 -1.87 8.06
CA ASP A 50 -6.39 -2.73 8.42
C ASP A 50 -5.18 -1.85 8.70
N PRO A 51 -4.60 -1.93 9.91
CA PRO A 51 -3.51 -1.02 10.29
C PRO A 51 -2.24 -1.19 9.46
N ARG A 52 -2.12 -2.24 8.67
CA ARG A 52 -0.93 -2.39 7.84
C ARG A 52 -0.94 -1.49 6.59
N PHE A 53 -2.09 -0.89 6.26
CA PHE A 53 -2.18 -0.08 5.04
C PHE A 53 -2.17 1.41 5.37
N PHE A 54 -1.48 2.17 4.53
CA PHE A 54 -1.39 3.63 4.69
C PHE A 54 -1.60 4.30 3.34
N VAL A 55 -2.53 5.25 3.28
CA VAL A 55 -2.80 6.01 2.06
C VAL A 55 -1.77 7.13 1.98
N CYS A 56 -0.97 7.11 0.91
CA CYS A 56 0.16 8.04 0.76
C CYS A 56 -0.21 9.36 0.11
N GLY A 57 -1.46 9.50 -0.32
CA GLY A 57 -1.90 10.69 -0.99
C GLY A 57 -2.79 10.29 -2.15
N ARG A 58 -2.81 11.12 -3.18
CA ARG A 58 -3.69 10.86 -4.31
C ARG A 58 -3.39 9.54 -4.98
N GLY A 59 -4.35 8.62 -4.87
CA GLY A 59 -4.28 7.40 -5.64
C GLY A 59 -3.16 6.44 -5.30
N MET A 60 -2.57 6.55 -4.12
CA MET A 60 -1.49 5.65 -3.73
C MET A 60 -1.76 5.10 -2.34
N ILE A 61 -1.57 3.79 -2.17
CA ILE A 61 -1.68 3.15 -0.87
C ILE A 61 -0.58 2.08 -0.77
N VAL A 62 0.02 1.96 0.40
CA VAL A 62 1.09 0.98 0.63
C VAL A 62 0.72 0.05 1.76
N ASN A 63 1.31 -1.14 1.71
CA ASN A 63 1.25 -2.09 2.80
C ASN A 63 2.53 -1.91 3.61
N LEU A 64 2.40 -1.44 4.84
CA LEU A 64 3.56 -1.18 5.69
C LEU A 64 4.33 -2.45 6.00
N GLU A 65 3.68 -3.59 5.92
CA GLU A 65 4.34 -4.87 6.11
C GLU A 65 5.46 -5.10 5.10
N HIS A 66 5.32 -4.50 3.92
CA HIS A 66 6.31 -4.64 2.86
C HIS A 66 7.15 -3.39 2.67
N ALA A 67 7.11 -2.47 3.62
CA ALA A 67 7.94 -1.28 3.58
C ALA A 67 9.24 -1.60 4.32
N ALA A 68 10.36 -1.48 3.61
CA ALA A 68 11.66 -1.73 4.20
C ALA A 68 12.18 -0.50 4.92
N ASP A 69 11.81 0.69 4.45
CA ASP A 69 12.33 1.92 5.00
C ASP A 69 11.42 3.07 4.60
N PHE A 70 11.55 4.19 5.28
CA PHE A 70 10.90 5.43 4.91
C PHE A 70 11.91 6.54 4.97
N ARG A 71 12.30 7.09 3.82
CA ARG A 71 13.26 8.17 3.78
C ARG A 71 13.08 8.99 2.52
N ASP A 72 13.50 10.25 2.61
CA ASP A 72 13.41 11.19 1.50
C ASP A 72 11.98 11.31 0.98
N GLY A 73 11.01 11.21 1.90
CA GLY A 73 9.61 11.38 1.56
C GLY A 73 8.97 10.20 0.87
N ALA A 74 9.60 9.04 0.91
CA ALA A 74 9.07 7.86 0.21
C ALA A 74 9.23 6.60 1.04
N PHE A 75 8.28 5.69 0.87
CA PHE A 75 8.44 4.34 1.39
C PHE A 75 9.26 3.54 0.38
N CYS A 76 10.32 2.91 0.88
CA CYS A 76 11.14 2.01 0.06
C CYS A 76 10.58 0.61 0.29
N MET A 77 9.97 0.05 -0.73
CA MET A 77 9.30 -1.24 -0.59
C MET A 77 10.25 -2.40 -0.82
N THR A 78 9.88 -3.56 -0.30
CA THR A 78 10.73 -4.74 -0.37
C THR A 78 10.96 -5.24 -1.79
N ASP A 79 10.10 -4.86 -2.73
CA ASP A 79 10.29 -5.23 -4.13
C ASP A 79 11.18 -4.26 -4.90
N GLY A 80 11.76 -3.30 -4.19
CA GLY A 80 12.64 -2.32 -4.81
C GLY A 80 11.94 -1.07 -5.30
N SER A 81 10.62 -1.03 -5.23
CA SER A 81 9.89 0.15 -5.68
C SER A 81 9.89 1.22 -4.58
N SER A 82 9.66 2.46 -4.99
CA SER A 82 9.53 3.59 -4.08
C SER A 82 8.16 4.22 -4.25
N VAL A 83 7.51 4.53 -3.14
CA VAL A 83 6.20 5.16 -3.17
C VAL A 83 6.29 6.49 -2.43
N TYR A 84 6.14 7.57 -3.18
CA TYR A 84 6.27 8.90 -2.60
C TYR A 84 5.00 9.32 -1.89
N VAL A 85 5.18 10.03 -0.78
CA VAL A 85 4.09 10.46 0.08
C VAL A 85 3.84 11.94 -0.14
N SER A 86 2.57 12.33 -0.19
CA SER A 86 2.21 13.73 -0.32
C SER A 86 2.79 14.53 0.82
N GLN A 87 3.17 15.78 0.52
CA GLN A 87 3.86 16.65 1.47
C GLN A 87 3.13 16.73 2.81
N GLU A 88 1.83 16.92 2.78
CA GLU A 88 1.05 17.08 4.00
C GLU A 88 0.90 15.78 4.80
N LEU A 89 1.31 14.66 4.21
CA LEU A 89 1.19 13.36 4.88
C LEU A 89 2.53 12.80 5.34
N LEU A 90 3.61 13.57 5.20
CA LEU A 90 4.93 13.07 5.57
C LEU A 90 5.03 12.70 7.04
N LYS A 91 4.53 13.56 7.93
CA LYS A 91 4.56 13.25 9.36
C LYS A 91 3.68 12.07 9.71
N PRO A 92 2.41 12.04 9.28
CA PRO A 92 1.59 10.87 9.54
C PRO A 92 2.19 9.57 8.97
N ALA A 93 2.85 9.65 7.83
CA ALA A 93 3.45 8.46 7.22
C ALA A 93 4.57 7.92 8.08
N ARG A 94 5.46 8.80 8.54
CA ARG A 94 6.56 8.37 9.40
C ARG A 94 6.03 7.80 10.70
N GLN A 95 5.01 8.43 11.26
CA GLN A 95 4.43 7.95 12.51
C GLN A 95 3.77 6.59 12.32
N ALA A 96 3.03 6.43 11.23
CA ALA A 96 2.36 5.15 10.97
C ALA A 96 3.38 4.02 10.81
N PHE A 97 4.47 4.30 10.11
CA PHE A 97 5.51 3.31 9.91
C PHE A 97 6.17 2.92 11.24
N MET A 98 6.49 3.90 12.06
CA MET A 98 7.11 3.62 13.35
C MET A 98 6.18 2.84 14.25
N GLU A 99 4.91 3.21 14.30
CA GLU A 99 3.95 2.48 15.11
C GLU A 99 3.77 1.05 14.64
N PHE A 100 3.77 0.86 13.32
CA PHE A 100 3.63 -0.49 12.79
C PHE A 100 4.83 -1.36 13.19
N LEU A 101 6.04 -0.79 13.11
CA LEU A 101 7.24 -1.53 13.50
C LEU A 101 7.21 -1.88 14.99
N LEU A 102 6.77 -0.96 15.81
CA LEU A 102 6.69 -1.22 17.25
C LEU A 102 5.68 -2.31 17.58
N GLN A 103 4.56 -2.32 16.86
CA GLN A 103 3.57 -3.35 17.08
C GLN A 103 4.08 -4.74 16.71
N ARG A 104 4.83 -4.82 15.63
CA ARG A 104 5.43 -6.08 15.22
C ARG A 104 6.38 -6.60 16.27
N GLU A 105 7.16 -5.71 16.87
CA GLU A 105 8.08 -6.09 17.93
C GLU A 105 7.34 -6.66 19.13
N ARG A 106 6.22 -6.04 19.47
CA ARG A 106 5.46 -6.46 20.64
C ARG A 106 4.84 -7.83 20.49
N ILE A 107 4.42 -8.15 19.28
CA ILE A 107 3.71 -9.39 19.03
C ILE A 107 4.63 -10.60 19.13
N LYS A 108 5.89 -10.37 18.95
CA LYS A 108 6.86 -11.46 19.07
C LYS A 108 7.08 -11.89 20.54
#